data_edc99ba8ea3d32790a82242125c93863
#
_entry.id   edc99ba8ea3d32790a82242125c93863
#
_cell.length_a   1.000
_cell.length_b   1.000
_cell.length_c   1.000
_cell.angle_alpha   90.00
_cell.angle_beta   90.00
_cell.angle_gamma   90.00
#
_symmetry.space_group_name_H-M   'P 1'
#
loop_
_entity.id
_entity.type
_entity.pdbx_description
1 polymer ?
#
loop_
_entity_poly.entity_id
_entity_poly.type
_entity_poly.pdbx_seq_one_letter_code
_entity_poly.pdbx_strand_id
1 'polypeptide(L)'
;HDGHMAMALAAATFVDRTIREQPGAIKRNVLFVFQPAEETTGGAKTVCESGVFECYGVDRIFGFHVWPDLPANTLASCSGPLLARSSETHIHIHGTSIHIAKTYGVPVEESHDAALAAAKFLVAERELMDEVGADEPCIGKFGLLQAGTVCNAVAGEAHVAGSLRVF
;
A
#
# COMPACT_ATOMS: atom_id res chain seq x y z
N HIS A 1 2.49 14.70 5.93
CA HIS A 1 1.21 15.16 5.30
C HIS A 1 0.77 16.58 5.74
N ASP A 2 1.65 17.38 6.32
CA ASP A 2 1.39 18.78 6.70
C ASP A 2 0.99 19.65 5.50
N GLY A 3 1.64 19.48 4.34
CA GLY A 3 1.27 20.15 3.11
C GLY A 3 -0.16 19.83 2.64
N HIS A 4 -0.61 18.59 2.79
CA HIS A 4 -1.98 18.18 2.47
C HIS A 4 -2.99 18.88 3.38
N MET A 5 -2.70 18.96 4.67
CA MET A 5 -3.54 19.67 5.65
C MET A 5 -3.60 21.17 5.35
N ALA A 6 -2.46 21.77 5.01
CA ALA A 6 -2.38 23.19 4.64
C ALA A 6 -3.23 23.50 3.39
N MET A 7 -3.19 22.64 2.36
CA MET A 7 -4.04 22.78 1.17
C MET A 7 -5.53 22.68 1.51
N ALA A 8 -5.93 21.74 2.36
CA ALA A 8 -7.31 21.58 2.79
C ALA A 8 -7.79 22.81 3.59
N LEU A 9 -6.98 23.36 4.50
CA LEU A 9 -7.29 24.58 5.25
C LEU A 9 -7.40 25.81 4.33
N ALA A 10 -6.51 25.94 3.34
CA ALA A 10 -6.58 27.01 2.35
C ALA A 10 -7.87 26.92 1.52
N ALA A 11 -8.24 25.70 1.08
CA ALA A 11 -9.48 25.45 0.37
C ALA A 11 -10.71 25.78 1.24
N ALA A 12 -10.72 25.41 2.52
CA ALA A 12 -11.79 25.73 3.45
C ALA A 12 -11.94 27.26 3.62
N THR A 13 -10.82 27.94 3.79
CA THR A 13 -10.82 29.43 3.88
C THR A 13 -11.33 30.07 2.61
N PHE A 14 -10.96 29.56 1.44
CA PHE A 14 -11.44 30.04 0.15
C PHE A 14 -12.97 29.84 0.01
N VAL A 15 -13.46 28.66 0.38
CA VAL A 15 -14.92 28.33 0.34
C VAL A 15 -15.69 29.25 1.26
N ASP A 16 -15.25 29.42 2.53
CA ASP A 16 -15.91 30.31 3.49
C ASP A 16 -15.98 31.76 2.98
N ARG A 17 -14.86 32.29 2.48
CA ARG A 17 -14.81 33.61 1.89
C ARG A 17 -15.75 33.75 0.69
N THR A 18 -15.75 32.78 -0.22
CA THR A 18 -16.62 32.80 -1.40
C THR A 18 -18.10 32.80 -1.02
N ILE A 19 -18.51 32.03 -0.01
CA ILE A 19 -19.88 32.02 0.48
C ILE A 19 -20.28 33.40 1.03
N ARG A 20 -19.38 34.07 1.73
CA ARG A 20 -19.66 35.37 2.33
C ARG A 20 -19.68 36.52 1.30
N GLU A 21 -18.74 36.56 0.37
CA GLU A 21 -18.59 37.61 -0.61
C GLU A 21 -19.50 37.46 -1.83
N GLN A 22 -19.87 36.21 -2.16
CA GLN A 22 -20.68 35.89 -3.33
C GLN A 22 -21.76 34.86 -2.98
N PRO A 23 -22.82 35.26 -2.28
CA PRO A 23 -23.90 34.35 -1.90
C PRO A 23 -24.51 33.62 -3.11
N GLY A 24 -24.52 32.29 -3.04
CA GLY A 24 -25.05 31.44 -4.13
C GLY A 24 -24.02 31.03 -5.20
N ALA A 25 -22.76 31.47 -5.14
CA ALA A 25 -21.70 30.99 -6.03
C ALA A 25 -21.42 29.49 -5.80
N ILE A 26 -21.42 29.05 -4.55
CA ILE A 26 -21.29 27.64 -4.18
C ILE A 26 -22.70 27.08 -3.96
N LYS A 27 -23.11 26.14 -4.81
CA LYS A 27 -24.46 25.57 -4.84
C LYS A 27 -24.57 24.24 -4.09
N ARG A 28 -23.51 23.77 -3.47
CA ARG A 28 -23.45 22.49 -2.74
C ARG A 28 -22.81 22.72 -1.39
N ASN A 29 -23.13 21.86 -0.45
CA ASN A 29 -22.41 21.80 0.81
C ASN A 29 -21.01 21.23 0.56
N VAL A 30 -20.04 21.70 1.32
CA VAL A 30 -18.64 21.21 1.27
C VAL A 30 -18.28 20.71 2.65
N LEU A 31 -17.94 19.44 2.74
CA LEU A 31 -17.45 18.78 3.95
C LEU A 31 -15.93 18.66 3.85
N PHE A 32 -15.20 19.22 4.80
CA PHE A 32 -13.76 19.03 4.92
C PHE A 32 -13.47 17.90 5.89
N VAL A 33 -12.73 16.89 5.43
CA VAL A 33 -12.37 15.71 6.22
C VAL A 33 -10.86 15.69 6.42
N PHE A 34 -10.43 15.72 7.68
CA PHE A 34 -9.03 15.55 8.06
C PHE A 34 -8.86 14.12 8.57
N GLN A 35 -8.44 13.23 7.68
CA GLN A 35 -8.28 11.82 7.98
C GLN A 35 -7.11 11.58 8.93
N PRO A 36 -7.27 10.88 10.05
CA PRO A 36 -6.17 10.43 10.88
C PRO A 36 -5.44 9.23 10.29
N ALA A 37 -4.22 8.95 10.71
CA ALA A 37 -3.51 7.69 10.48
C ALA A 37 -3.49 7.23 9.01
N GLU A 38 -3.18 8.14 8.06
CA GLU A 38 -3.14 7.83 6.63
C GLU A 38 -2.00 6.84 6.32
N GLU A 39 -0.83 6.99 6.96
CA GLU A 39 0.35 6.14 6.74
C GLU A 39 0.33 4.82 7.54
N THR A 40 -0.72 4.59 8.29
CA THR A 40 -0.92 3.39 9.08
C THR A 40 -2.22 2.69 8.69
N THR A 41 -2.56 1.60 9.38
CA THR A 41 -3.77 0.85 9.04
C THR A 41 -5.02 1.51 9.58
N GLY A 42 -5.99 1.84 8.72
CA GLY A 42 -7.39 2.01 9.09
C GLY A 42 -7.93 3.43 9.23
N GLY A 43 -7.15 4.49 9.02
CA GLY A 43 -7.67 5.86 9.17
C GLY A 43 -8.84 6.17 8.23
N ALA A 44 -8.74 5.86 6.95
CA ALA A 44 -9.84 6.02 6.00
C ALA A 44 -11.03 5.12 6.35
N LYS A 45 -10.78 3.87 6.76
CA LYS A 45 -11.81 2.93 7.21
C LYS A 45 -12.60 3.51 8.39
N THR A 46 -11.91 4.04 9.40
CA THR A 46 -12.54 4.68 10.57
C THR A 46 -13.45 5.84 10.16
N VAL A 47 -13.01 6.68 9.21
CA VAL A 47 -13.85 7.78 8.69
C VAL A 47 -15.09 7.22 7.98
N CYS A 48 -14.94 6.21 7.12
CA CYS A 48 -16.09 5.58 6.45
C CYS A 48 -17.05 4.95 7.45
N GLU A 49 -16.56 4.19 8.42
CA GLU A 49 -17.37 3.50 9.45
C GLU A 49 -18.07 4.47 10.42
N SER A 50 -17.64 5.74 10.48
CA SER A 50 -18.31 6.76 11.29
C SER A 50 -19.69 7.17 10.76
N GLY A 51 -20.02 6.80 9.53
CA GLY A 51 -21.29 7.17 8.87
C GLY A 51 -21.36 8.65 8.46
N VAL A 52 -20.24 9.40 8.51
CA VAL A 52 -20.24 10.84 8.21
C VAL A 52 -20.63 11.14 6.77
N PHE A 53 -20.25 10.28 5.83
CA PHE A 53 -20.54 10.49 4.41
C PHE A 53 -22.05 10.31 4.13
N GLU A 54 -22.67 9.31 4.72
CA GLU A 54 -24.11 9.05 4.62
C GLU A 54 -24.91 10.15 5.33
N CYS A 55 -24.46 10.56 6.53
CA CYS A 55 -25.11 11.59 7.34
C CYS A 55 -25.21 12.93 6.57
N TYR A 56 -24.19 13.31 5.84
CA TYR A 56 -24.16 14.55 5.05
C TYR A 56 -24.52 14.36 3.58
N GLY A 57 -24.88 13.15 3.14
CA GLY A 57 -25.26 12.85 1.77
C GLY A 57 -24.15 13.16 0.77
N VAL A 58 -22.91 12.76 1.08
CA VAL A 58 -21.73 13.01 0.24
C VAL A 58 -21.84 12.21 -1.05
N ASP A 59 -21.88 12.90 -2.20
CA ASP A 59 -21.96 12.30 -3.53
C ASP A 59 -20.61 12.33 -4.29
N ARG A 60 -19.64 13.11 -3.82
CA ARG A 60 -18.30 13.23 -4.43
C ARG A 60 -17.25 13.48 -3.38
N ILE A 61 -16.08 12.91 -3.59
CA ILE A 61 -14.89 13.09 -2.74
C ILE A 61 -13.76 13.58 -3.62
N PHE A 62 -13.02 14.58 -3.14
CA PHE A 62 -11.81 15.10 -3.76
C PHE A 62 -10.65 14.97 -2.78
N GLY A 63 -9.49 14.51 -3.27
CA GLY A 63 -8.25 14.47 -2.53
C GLY A 63 -7.16 15.20 -3.28
N PHE A 64 -6.29 15.89 -2.55
CA PHE A 64 -5.09 16.52 -3.10
C PHE A 64 -3.87 15.86 -2.49
N HIS A 65 -2.88 15.59 -3.33
CA HIS A 65 -1.59 15.06 -2.88
C HIS A 65 -0.44 15.90 -3.41
N VAL A 66 0.51 16.25 -2.55
CA VAL A 66 1.75 16.91 -2.98
C VAL A 66 2.57 15.89 -3.80
N TRP A 67 3.02 16.33 -4.98
CA TRP A 67 3.82 15.46 -5.86
C TRP A 67 5.14 16.13 -6.20
N PRO A 68 6.28 15.65 -5.68
CA PRO A 68 7.57 16.32 -5.81
C PRO A 68 8.07 16.50 -7.25
N ASP A 69 7.67 15.58 -8.15
CA ASP A 69 8.11 15.60 -9.54
C ASP A 69 7.33 16.58 -10.43
N LEU A 70 6.28 17.22 -9.91
CA LEU A 70 5.55 18.25 -10.63
C LEU A 70 6.20 19.62 -10.43
N PRO A 71 6.26 20.46 -11.48
CA PRO A 71 6.68 21.85 -11.34
C PRO A 71 5.82 22.60 -10.30
N ALA A 72 6.42 23.53 -9.57
CA ALA A 72 5.68 24.36 -8.63
C ALA A 72 4.48 25.07 -9.30
N ASN A 73 3.40 25.23 -8.57
CA ASN A 73 2.13 25.80 -9.06
C ASN A 73 1.45 25.01 -10.21
N THR A 74 1.76 23.73 -10.34
CA THR A 74 1.10 22.84 -11.28
C THR A 74 0.07 21.97 -10.55
N LEU A 75 -1.11 21.84 -11.16
CA LEU A 75 -2.12 20.84 -10.78
C LEU A 75 -2.21 19.81 -11.89
N ALA A 76 -2.12 18.53 -11.54
CA ALA A 76 -2.28 17.41 -12.46
C ALA A 76 -3.43 16.50 -12.03
N SER A 77 -4.12 15.97 -13.01
CA SER A 77 -5.17 14.96 -12.82
C SER A 77 -5.27 14.11 -14.09
N CYS A 78 -5.87 12.94 -13.99
CA CYS A 78 -6.19 12.11 -15.14
C CYS A 78 -7.60 11.53 -14.99
N SER A 79 -8.15 11.03 -16.10
CA SER A 79 -9.36 10.22 -16.10
C SER A 79 -9.00 8.78 -15.76
N GLY A 80 -9.79 8.12 -14.91
CA GLY A 80 -9.52 6.76 -14.46
C GLY A 80 -8.61 6.71 -13.22
N PRO A 81 -7.98 5.56 -12.96
CA PRO A 81 -7.09 5.37 -11.82
C PRO A 81 -5.91 6.36 -11.86
N LEU A 82 -5.66 7.06 -10.76
CA LEU A 82 -4.55 8.00 -10.62
C LEU A 82 -3.42 7.42 -9.77
N LEU A 83 -3.75 6.76 -8.68
CA LEU A 83 -2.80 6.13 -7.77
C LEU A 83 -3.12 4.65 -7.60
N ALA A 84 -2.09 3.85 -7.50
CA ALA A 84 -2.23 2.41 -7.25
C ALA A 84 -2.73 2.15 -5.82
N ARG A 85 -3.55 1.11 -5.68
CA ARG A 85 -3.81 0.52 -4.36
C ARG A 85 -2.52 -0.11 -3.83
N SER A 86 -2.18 0.20 -2.60
CA SER A 86 -1.04 -0.39 -1.88
C SER A 86 -1.50 -1.50 -0.95
N SER A 87 -0.75 -2.59 -0.93
CA SER A 87 -0.91 -3.67 0.05
C SER A 87 0.46 -4.07 0.59
N GLU A 88 0.56 -4.26 1.89
CA GLU A 88 1.70 -4.90 2.53
C GLU A 88 1.43 -6.39 2.66
N THR A 89 2.41 -7.21 2.31
CA THR A 89 2.27 -8.67 2.29
C THR A 89 3.38 -9.29 3.12
N HIS A 90 2.98 -10.14 4.05
CA HIS A 90 3.88 -10.92 4.90
C HIS A 90 3.63 -12.41 4.66
N ILE A 91 4.70 -13.15 4.40
CA ILE A 91 4.68 -14.58 4.16
C ILE A 91 5.59 -15.25 5.20
N HIS A 92 4.99 -16.09 6.02
CA HIS A 92 5.70 -16.91 6.99
C HIS A 92 5.75 -18.34 6.48
N ILE A 93 6.96 -18.89 6.36
CA ILE A 93 7.21 -20.23 5.85
C ILE A 93 7.77 -21.06 7.00
N HIS A 94 7.09 -22.14 7.31
CA HIS A 94 7.48 -23.08 8.34
C HIS A 94 8.05 -24.35 7.71
N GLY A 95 9.24 -24.69 8.10
CA GLY A 95 9.97 -25.89 7.68
C GLY A 95 10.45 -26.68 8.88
N THR A 96 11.54 -27.42 8.70
CA THR A 96 12.12 -28.26 9.76
C THR A 96 13.60 -27.95 9.89
N SER A 97 14.03 -27.51 11.09
CA SER A 97 15.46 -27.29 11.33
C SER A 97 16.16 -28.61 11.59
N ILE A 98 17.08 -28.97 10.69
CA ILE A 98 17.88 -30.20 10.75
C ILE A 98 19.35 -29.85 10.54
N HIS A 99 20.24 -30.46 11.31
CA HIS A 99 21.67 -30.31 11.08
C HIS A 99 22.04 -30.77 9.66
N ILE A 100 22.80 -29.95 8.90
CA ILE A 100 23.09 -30.19 7.47
C ILE A 100 23.69 -31.58 7.22
N ALA A 101 24.56 -32.08 8.09
CA ALA A 101 25.12 -33.42 7.92
C ALA A 101 24.08 -34.57 7.92
N LYS A 102 22.86 -34.33 8.42
CA LYS A 102 21.77 -35.31 8.41
C LYS A 102 20.92 -35.27 7.15
N THR A 103 21.16 -34.34 6.26
CA THR A 103 20.41 -34.20 5.00
C THR A 103 21.03 -35.00 3.86
N TYR A 104 22.17 -35.65 4.09
CA TYR A 104 22.80 -36.50 3.08
C TYR A 104 21.86 -37.64 2.67
N GLY A 105 21.54 -37.71 1.37
CA GLY A 105 20.63 -38.72 0.82
C GLY A 105 19.13 -38.43 1.03
N VAL A 106 18.77 -37.28 1.66
CA VAL A 106 17.38 -36.83 1.76
C VAL A 106 17.02 -36.05 0.50
N PRO A 107 15.92 -36.42 -0.20
CA PRO A 107 15.43 -35.60 -1.32
C PRO A 107 15.14 -34.16 -0.90
N VAL A 108 15.35 -33.18 -1.80
CA VAL A 108 15.17 -31.77 -1.50
C VAL A 108 13.72 -31.48 -1.08
N GLU A 109 12.76 -32.17 -1.67
CA GLU A 109 11.32 -32.05 -1.37
C GLU A 109 10.97 -32.50 0.06
N GLU A 110 11.76 -33.41 0.63
CA GLU A 110 11.59 -33.94 1.98
C GLU A 110 12.40 -33.18 3.03
N SER A 111 13.27 -32.25 2.60
CA SER A 111 14.12 -31.50 3.52
C SER A 111 13.38 -30.43 4.30
N HIS A 112 12.18 -30.02 3.84
CA HIS A 112 11.35 -28.96 4.44
C HIS A 112 12.16 -27.69 4.75
N ASP A 113 13.00 -27.28 3.81
CA ASP A 113 13.89 -26.12 3.92
C ASP A 113 13.13 -24.82 3.66
N ALA A 114 12.86 -24.07 4.72
CA ALA A 114 12.15 -22.79 4.64
C ALA A 114 12.93 -21.73 3.84
N ALA A 115 14.27 -21.74 3.90
CA ALA A 115 15.08 -20.77 3.13
C ALA A 115 14.99 -21.05 1.63
N LEU A 116 15.08 -22.33 1.24
CA LEU A 116 14.93 -22.73 -0.16
C LEU A 116 13.52 -22.44 -0.68
N ALA A 117 12.49 -22.68 0.14
CA ALA A 117 11.11 -22.36 -0.22
C ALA A 117 10.92 -20.84 -0.43
N ALA A 118 11.47 -20.01 0.45
CA ALA A 118 11.44 -18.56 0.30
C ALA A 118 12.16 -18.08 -0.97
N ALA A 119 13.34 -18.66 -1.27
CA ALA A 119 14.07 -18.34 -2.50
C ALA A 119 13.28 -18.70 -3.77
N LYS A 120 12.68 -19.91 -3.81
CA LYS A 120 11.82 -20.35 -4.92
C LYS A 120 10.60 -19.44 -5.08
N PHE A 121 9.97 -19.05 -3.97
CA PHE A 121 8.86 -18.10 -3.99
C PHE A 121 9.26 -16.78 -4.65
N LEU A 122 10.39 -16.17 -4.24
CA LEU A 122 10.84 -14.89 -4.80
C LEU A 122 11.15 -14.96 -6.30
N VAL A 123 11.69 -16.09 -6.78
CA VAL A 123 11.92 -16.31 -8.21
C VAL A 123 10.60 -16.44 -8.96
N ALA A 124 9.69 -17.28 -8.48
CA ALA A 124 8.39 -17.49 -9.10
C ALA A 124 7.51 -16.22 -9.08
N GLU A 125 7.58 -15.45 -7.99
CA GLU A 125 6.90 -14.15 -7.89
C GLU A 125 7.41 -13.17 -8.95
N ARG A 126 8.72 -13.12 -9.14
CA ARG A 126 9.31 -12.25 -10.16
C ARG A 126 8.85 -12.62 -11.56
N GLU A 127 8.85 -13.90 -11.90
CA GLU A 127 8.38 -14.41 -13.19
C GLU A 127 6.89 -14.10 -13.40
N LEU A 128 6.05 -14.31 -12.38
CA LEU A 128 4.64 -13.97 -12.41
C LEU A 128 4.42 -12.46 -12.59
N MET A 129 5.17 -11.61 -11.90
CA MET A 129 5.03 -10.16 -12.03
C MET A 129 5.47 -9.66 -13.40
N ASP A 130 6.42 -10.30 -14.05
CA ASP A 130 6.81 -9.98 -15.42
C ASP A 130 5.71 -10.37 -16.43
N GLU A 131 5.04 -11.50 -16.20
CA GLU A 131 3.93 -11.97 -17.03
C GLU A 131 2.68 -11.08 -16.86
N VAL A 132 2.21 -10.90 -15.63
CA VAL A 132 1.00 -10.12 -15.33
C VAL A 132 1.20 -8.64 -15.64
N GLY A 133 2.36 -8.08 -15.33
CA GLY A 133 2.68 -6.68 -15.57
C GLY A 133 2.78 -6.29 -17.03
N ALA A 134 2.85 -7.26 -17.94
CA ALA A 134 2.80 -7.00 -19.37
C ALA A 134 1.39 -6.58 -19.84
N ASP A 135 0.35 -7.06 -19.19
CA ASP A 135 -1.05 -6.82 -19.57
C ASP A 135 -1.72 -5.79 -18.63
N GLU A 136 -1.41 -5.82 -17.36
CA GLU A 136 -2.03 -4.95 -16.35
C GLU A 136 -0.96 -4.22 -15.50
N PRO A 137 -1.08 -2.90 -15.27
CA PRO A 137 -0.13 -2.17 -14.44
C PRO A 137 -0.16 -2.68 -13.00
N CYS A 138 0.86 -3.45 -12.63
CA CYS A 138 1.05 -3.92 -11.26
C CYS A 138 2.53 -3.98 -10.91
N ILE A 139 2.83 -3.88 -9.62
CA ILE A 139 4.19 -4.00 -9.09
C ILE A 139 4.12 -4.85 -7.83
N GLY A 140 4.85 -5.97 -7.80
CA GLY A 140 5.14 -6.75 -6.61
C GLY A 140 6.63 -6.67 -6.32
N LYS A 141 7.01 -6.35 -5.09
CA LYS A 141 8.41 -6.35 -4.64
C LYS A 141 8.49 -6.75 -3.18
N PHE A 142 9.37 -7.70 -2.92
CA PHE A 142 9.67 -8.16 -1.57
C PHE A 142 11.05 -7.63 -1.16
N GLY A 143 11.07 -6.72 -0.20
CA GLY A 143 12.27 -6.06 0.28
C GLY A 143 12.89 -6.71 1.52
N LEU A 144 12.15 -7.59 2.19
CA LEU A 144 12.61 -8.31 3.36
C LEU A 144 12.65 -9.82 3.09
N LEU A 145 13.78 -10.44 3.39
CA LEU A 145 13.95 -11.88 3.45
C LEU A 145 14.80 -12.22 4.68
N GLN A 146 14.25 -12.99 5.59
CA GLN A 146 14.94 -13.52 6.76
C GLN A 146 14.71 -15.03 6.82
N ALA A 147 15.76 -15.82 7.01
CA ALA A 147 15.65 -17.27 7.08
C ALA A 147 16.74 -17.89 7.95
N GLY A 148 16.37 -18.92 8.72
CA GLY A 148 17.27 -19.66 9.55
C GLY A 148 17.94 -18.84 10.67
N THR A 149 18.71 -19.53 11.52
CA THR A 149 19.36 -18.92 12.70
C THR A 149 20.83 -19.26 12.79
N VAL A 150 21.29 -20.35 12.16
CA VAL A 150 22.67 -20.84 12.20
C VAL A 150 23.08 -21.42 10.83
N CYS A 151 24.37 -21.36 10.52
CA CYS A 151 24.90 -21.76 9.22
C CYS A 151 25.01 -23.29 8.99
N ASN A 152 24.91 -24.09 10.04
CA ASN A 152 25.09 -25.56 9.99
C ASN A 152 23.78 -26.34 10.13
N ALA A 153 22.64 -25.66 9.99
CA ALA A 153 21.32 -26.30 9.98
C ALA A 153 20.46 -25.77 8.81
N VAL A 154 19.58 -26.63 8.32
CA VAL A 154 18.50 -26.24 7.42
C VAL A 154 17.59 -25.24 8.13
N ALA A 155 17.12 -24.23 7.42
CA ALA A 155 16.23 -23.23 8.00
C ALA A 155 14.85 -23.82 8.32
N GLY A 156 14.48 -23.78 9.60
CA GLY A 156 13.15 -24.20 10.06
C GLY A 156 12.09 -23.13 9.85
N GLU A 157 12.49 -21.89 9.64
CA GLU A 157 11.56 -20.76 9.42
C GLU A 157 12.15 -19.77 8.42
N ALA A 158 11.27 -19.15 7.64
CA ALA A 158 11.60 -17.98 6.86
C ALA A 158 10.44 -16.98 6.89
N HIS A 159 10.78 -15.70 6.79
CA HIS A 159 9.85 -14.59 6.66
C HIS A 159 10.21 -13.75 5.44
N VAL A 160 9.25 -13.55 4.57
CA VAL A 160 9.36 -12.70 3.39
C VAL A 160 8.30 -11.62 3.52
N ALA A 161 8.69 -10.35 3.35
CA ALA A 161 7.72 -9.25 3.37
C ALA A 161 7.97 -8.26 2.23
N GLY A 162 6.89 -7.75 1.69
CA GLY A 162 6.93 -6.89 0.52
C GLY A 162 5.69 -6.02 0.35
N SER A 163 5.65 -5.30 -0.75
CA SER A 163 4.53 -4.45 -1.13
C SER A 163 4.03 -4.79 -2.52
N LEU A 164 2.71 -4.84 -2.64
CA LEU A 164 2.01 -4.99 -3.91
C LEU A 164 1.29 -3.69 -4.26
N ARG A 165 1.38 -3.26 -5.52
CA ARG A 165 0.69 -2.11 -6.08
C ARG A 165 -0.12 -2.55 -7.28
N VAL A 166 -1.42 -2.22 -7.30
CA VAL A 166 -2.34 -2.53 -8.40
C VAL A 166 -3.23 -1.32 -8.69
N PHE A 167 -3.68 -1.16 -9.94
CA PHE A 167 -4.56 -0.09 -10.39
C PHE A 167 -5.99 -0.56 -10.58
#